data_156c9c38a5cd38ce399741d3ed6769a1
#
_entry.id   156c9c38a5cd38ce399741d3ed6769a1
#
_cell.length_a   1.000
_cell.length_b   1.000
_cell.length_c   1.000
_cell.angle_alpha   90.00
_cell.angle_beta   90.00
_cell.angle_gamma   90.00
#
_symmetry.space_group_name_H-M   'P 1'
#
loop_
_entity.id
_entity.type
_entity.pdbx_description
1 polymer ?
#
loop_
_entity_poly.entity_id
_entity_poly.type
_entity_poly.pdbx_seq_one_letter_code
_entity_poly.pdbx_strand_id
1 'polypeptide(L)'
;MAEKAQTKAAAAMADDKKRAIETAMQQIERTYGKGSIMRFGDNTVSNVEAVPTGSLALDLALGIGGLPKGRIIEIYGPESSGKTTLALHVLAQAQKAGGEVAFIDAEHALDITYARALGVKVEDMLVSQPDTGEQALEITEALVRSGAIDVIVVDSVAALVPRAEIEGEMGDSFVGLHARLMSQALRKLTGAVGKTNTIVIFINQLREKVGVMYGNPEVTTGGPAPKFYSSVRIDVRRIEALKNGSEIIGNRTRAKVVKNKMAPPFREAEFDIMYGEGISLIGELIDLGVKLGLVQKSGSWYSMGETRIGQGRDAAKQYLKNNPEIAGNLEAEIRRNFDKLMTGQSRVAAKAAGRAVDVSADDFKDED
;
A
#
# COMPACT_ATOMS: atom_id res chain seq x y z
N MET A 1 -44.00 14.01 -40.67
CA MET A 1 -44.29 12.55 -40.56
C MET A 1 -42.99 11.71 -40.63
N ALA A 2 -42.01 12.08 -41.46
CA ALA A 2 -40.73 11.33 -41.61
C ALA A 2 -39.90 11.31 -40.33
N GLU A 3 -39.82 12.42 -39.59
CA GLU A 3 -39.03 12.55 -38.39
C GLU A 3 -39.50 11.70 -37.19
N LYS A 4 -40.87 11.55 -37.05
CA LYS A 4 -41.46 10.64 -36.06
C LYS A 4 -41.27 9.14 -36.43
N ALA A 5 -41.16 8.81 -37.69
CA ALA A 5 -40.87 7.44 -38.14
C ALA A 5 -39.40 7.07 -37.89
N GLN A 6 -38.46 7.99 -38.09
CA GLN A 6 -37.04 7.78 -37.81
C GLN A 6 -36.76 7.64 -36.30
N THR A 7 -37.41 8.46 -35.45
CA THR A 7 -37.30 8.33 -33.99
C THR A 7 -37.86 7.01 -33.45
N LYS A 8 -38.96 6.52 -34.04
CA LYS A 8 -39.55 5.23 -33.65
C LYS A 8 -38.67 4.04 -34.09
N ALA A 9 -38.07 4.12 -35.26
CA ALA A 9 -37.14 3.10 -35.74
C ALA A 9 -35.85 3.05 -34.93
N ALA A 10 -35.30 4.21 -34.55
CA ALA A 10 -34.14 4.29 -33.67
C ALA A 10 -34.41 3.75 -32.25
N ALA A 11 -35.62 4.01 -31.70
CA ALA A 11 -36.02 3.45 -30.40
C ALA A 11 -36.17 1.91 -30.45
N ALA A 12 -36.78 1.36 -31.52
CA ALA A 12 -36.90 -0.08 -31.71
C ALA A 12 -35.54 -0.77 -31.85
N MET A 13 -34.60 -0.17 -32.61
CA MET A 13 -33.22 -0.68 -32.72
C MET A 13 -32.48 -0.64 -31.37
N ALA A 14 -32.73 0.36 -30.54
CA ALA A 14 -32.13 0.45 -29.20
C ALA A 14 -32.66 -0.64 -28.25
N ASP A 15 -33.95 -0.96 -28.33
CA ASP A 15 -34.58 -2.04 -27.54
C ASP A 15 -34.10 -3.43 -28.00
N ASP A 16 -33.95 -3.66 -29.29
CA ASP A 16 -33.41 -4.93 -29.81
C ASP A 16 -31.94 -5.13 -29.38
N LYS A 17 -31.12 -4.06 -29.38
CA LYS A 17 -29.74 -4.11 -28.84
C LYS A 17 -29.70 -4.41 -27.33
N LYS A 18 -30.62 -3.83 -26.56
CA LYS A 18 -30.67 -4.12 -25.12
C LYS A 18 -31.00 -5.57 -24.84
N ARG A 19 -32.03 -6.14 -25.55
CA ARG A 19 -32.41 -7.55 -25.43
C ARG A 19 -31.28 -8.49 -25.83
N ALA A 20 -30.56 -8.17 -26.91
CA ALA A 20 -29.41 -8.96 -27.34
C ALA A 20 -28.30 -8.98 -26.29
N ILE A 21 -27.99 -7.81 -25.65
CA ILE A 21 -27.03 -7.72 -24.57
C ILE A 21 -27.49 -8.54 -23.36
N GLU A 22 -28.73 -8.43 -22.94
CA GLU A 22 -29.28 -9.19 -21.81
C GLU A 22 -29.22 -10.72 -22.06
N THR A 23 -29.52 -11.16 -23.26
CA THR A 23 -29.39 -12.57 -23.65
C THR A 23 -27.92 -13.03 -23.58
N ALA A 24 -27.01 -12.23 -24.10
CA ALA A 24 -25.56 -12.51 -24.02
C ALA A 24 -25.06 -12.57 -22.58
N MET A 25 -25.49 -11.64 -21.72
CA MET A 25 -25.13 -11.63 -20.29
C MET A 25 -25.64 -12.89 -19.60
N GLN A 26 -26.89 -13.30 -19.83
CA GLN A 26 -27.43 -14.52 -19.25
C GLN A 26 -26.68 -15.76 -19.72
N GLN A 27 -26.29 -15.84 -20.98
CA GLN A 27 -25.52 -16.95 -21.52
C GLN A 27 -24.09 -17.00 -20.87
N ILE A 28 -23.44 -15.86 -20.69
CA ILE A 28 -22.13 -15.76 -20.01
C ILE A 28 -22.27 -16.23 -18.56
N GLU A 29 -23.29 -15.77 -17.84
CA GLU A 29 -23.51 -16.18 -16.45
C GLU A 29 -23.84 -17.67 -16.30
N ARG A 30 -24.53 -18.26 -17.25
CA ARG A 30 -24.79 -19.72 -17.28
C ARG A 30 -23.50 -20.50 -17.49
N THR A 31 -22.63 -20.03 -18.35
CA THR A 31 -21.38 -20.72 -18.70
C THR A 31 -20.28 -20.54 -17.66
N TYR A 32 -20.13 -19.34 -17.11
CA TYR A 32 -19.00 -18.95 -16.26
C TYR A 32 -19.40 -18.66 -14.81
N GLY A 33 -20.69 -18.71 -14.46
CA GLY A 33 -21.21 -18.44 -13.12
C GLY A 33 -21.73 -17.02 -12.95
N LYS A 34 -22.57 -16.81 -11.93
CA LYS A 34 -23.11 -15.49 -11.57
C LYS A 34 -21.98 -14.51 -11.24
N GLY A 35 -22.10 -13.28 -11.75
CA GLY A 35 -21.11 -12.22 -11.53
C GLY A 35 -19.91 -12.26 -12.46
N SER A 36 -19.88 -13.20 -13.45
CA SER A 36 -18.85 -13.23 -14.49
C SER A 36 -18.91 -12.04 -15.46
N ILE A 37 -20.07 -11.39 -15.54
CA ILE A 37 -20.31 -10.14 -16.26
C ILE A 37 -21.26 -9.26 -15.46
N MET A 38 -21.02 -7.94 -15.43
CA MET A 38 -21.87 -6.97 -14.75
C MET A 38 -21.89 -5.63 -15.49
N ARG A 39 -22.95 -4.84 -15.29
CA ARG A 39 -22.97 -3.44 -15.71
C ARG A 39 -22.48 -2.57 -14.55
N PHE A 40 -21.59 -1.63 -14.81
CA PHE A 40 -21.05 -0.72 -13.79
C PHE A 40 -22.11 0.22 -13.16
N GLY A 41 -23.32 0.31 -13.73
CA GLY A 41 -24.42 1.13 -13.21
C GLY A 41 -25.39 0.41 -12.28
N ASP A 42 -25.37 -0.91 -12.25
CA ASP A 42 -26.34 -1.71 -11.48
C ASP A 42 -25.84 -2.03 -10.06
N ASN A 43 -24.54 -1.90 -9.82
CA ASN A 43 -23.95 -1.99 -8.48
C ASN A 43 -23.38 -0.65 -8.08
N THR A 44 -23.85 -0.13 -6.96
CA THR A 44 -23.21 0.95 -6.20
C THR A 44 -21.70 0.77 -6.24
N VAL A 45 -21.00 1.89 -6.44
CA VAL A 45 -19.53 1.99 -6.37
C VAL A 45 -19.04 1.03 -5.28
N SER A 46 -18.39 -0.06 -5.69
CA SER A 46 -17.82 -1.02 -4.75
C SER A 46 -16.84 -0.26 -3.89
N ASN A 47 -17.26 0.07 -2.68
CA ASN A 47 -16.38 0.67 -1.69
C ASN A 47 -15.36 -0.41 -1.35
N VAL A 48 -14.18 -0.33 -1.93
CA VAL A 48 -13.11 -1.30 -1.70
C VAL A 48 -12.75 -1.23 -0.23
N GLU A 49 -13.03 -2.30 0.50
CA GLU A 49 -12.63 -2.40 1.89
C GLU A 49 -11.09 -2.32 1.99
N ALA A 50 -10.63 -1.64 3.03
CA ALA A 50 -9.20 -1.44 3.27
C ALA A 50 -8.82 -1.83 4.70
N VAL A 51 -7.59 -2.32 4.87
CA VAL A 51 -6.97 -2.55 6.17
C VAL A 51 -6.04 -1.37 6.46
N PRO A 52 -6.21 -0.65 7.58
CA PRO A 52 -5.33 0.45 7.96
C PRO A 52 -3.86 0.01 8.05
N THR A 53 -2.95 0.92 7.75
CA THR A 53 -1.51 0.61 7.77
C THR A 53 -0.87 0.78 9.15
N GLY A 54 -1.59 1.40 10.09
CA GLY A 54 -1.03 1.84 11.37
C GLY A 54 -0.43 3.25 11.32
N SER A 55 -0.29 3.84 10.12
CA SER A 55 0.07 5.24 9.90
C SER A 55 -1.12 5.98 9.28
N LEU A 56 -1.63 6.99 9.99
CA LEU A 56 -2.73 7.83 9.49
C LEU A 56 -2.32 8.61 8.24
N ALA A 57 -1.07 9.07 8.20
CA ALA A 57 -0.55 9.81 7.04
C ALA A 57 -0.48 8.92 5.80
N LEU A 58 -0.09 7.64 5.96
CA LEU A 58 -0.05 6.69 4.85
C LEU A 58 -1.46 6.26 4.43
N ASP A 59 -2.37 6.03 5.38
CA ASP A 59 -3.78 5.73 5.10
C ASP A 59 -4.43 6.84 4.27
N LEU A 60 -4.12 8.11 4.61
CA LEU A 60 -4.53 9.29 3.85
C LEU A 60 -3.89 9.31 2.44
N ALA A 61 -2.59 9.02 2.33
CA ALA A 61 -1.88 9.00 1.04
C ALA A 61 -2.41 7.91 0.10
N LEU A 62 -2.84 6.76 0.65
CA LEU A 62 -3.48 5.66 -0.09
C LEU A 62 -4.87 6.03 -0.61
N GLY A 63 -5.55 7.00 0.00
CA GLY A 63 -6.80 7.58 -0.50
C GLY A 63 -8.07 6.79 -0.22
N ILE A 64 -7.96 5.61 0.37
CA ILE A 64 -9.09 4.72 0.76
C ILE A 64 -9.01 4.32 2.23
N GLY A 65 -8.13 4.96 3.01
CA GLY A 65 -7.98 4.70 4.45
C GLY A 65 -7.14 3.48 4.82
N GLY A 66 -6.38 2.91 3.87
CA GLY A 66 -5.51 1.76 4.12
C GLY A 66 -5.15 0.98 2.86
N LEU A 67 -4.66 -0.25 3.03
CA LEU A 67 -4.36 -1.17 1.94
C LEU A 67 -5.63 -1.87 1.45
N PRO A 68 -5.89 -1.91 0.12
CA PRO A 68 -7.12 -2.49 -0.45
C PRO A 68 -7.17 -4.01 -0.26
N LYS A 69 -8.28 -4.54 0.26
CA LYS A 69 -8.54 -5.98 0.31
C LYS A 69 -8.62 -6.58 -1.09
N GLY A 70 -8.28 -7.84 -1.22
CA GLY A 70 -8.30 -8.56 -2.49
C GLY A 70 -7.25 -8.09 -3.48
N ARG A 71 -6.10 -7.57 -3.00
CA ARG A 71 -5.04 -7.02 -3.85
C ARG A 71 -3.65 -7.45 -3.42
N ILE A 72 -2.74 -7.44 -4.41
CA ILE A 72 -1.31 -7.61 -4.20
C ILE A 72 -0.69 -6.23 -4.02
N ILE A 73 0.10 -6.11 -2.96
CA ILE A 73 0.81 -4.89 -2.55
C ILE A 73 2.31 -5.16 -2.60
N GLU A 74 3.11 -4.23 -3.09
CA GLU A 74 4.56 -4.28 -2.97
C GLU A 74 5.04 -3.13 -2.09
N ILE A 75 5.76 -3.46 -1.01
CA ILE A 75 6.46 -2.51 -0.15
C ILE A 75 7.95 -2.70 -0.40
N TYR A 76 8.62 -1.67 -0.92
CA TYR A 76 10.04 -1.78 -1.26
C TYR A 76 10.84 -0.56 -0.81
N GLY A 77 12.15 -0.71 -0.75
CA GLY A 77 13.07 0.33 -0.34
C GLY A 77 14.42 -0.22 0.08
N PRO A 78 15.35 0.66 0.47
CA PRO A 78 16.65 0.26 0.99
C PRO A 78 16.53 -0.62 2.25
N GLU A 79 17.61 -1.27 2.61
CA GLU A 79 17.72 -1.99 3.87
C GLU A 79 17.48 -1.04 5.06
N SER A 80 16.92 -1.56 6.16
CA SER A 80 16.64 -0.80 7.38
C SER A 80 15.76 0.45 7.18
N SER A 81 14.97 0.51 6.11
CA SER A 81 14.05 1.65 5.85
C SER A 81 12.71 1.55 6.59
N GLY A 82 12.40 0.43 7.26
CA GLY A 82 11.15 0.21 7.98
C GLY A 82 10.08 -0.57 7.21
N LYS A 83 10.44 -1.31 6.15
CA LYS A 83 9.50 -2.12 5.35
C LYS A 83 8.79 -3.18 6.18
N THR A 84 9.54 -4.04 6.88
CA THR A 84 9.01 -5.08 7.76
C THR A 84 8.21 -4.49 8.91
N THR A 85 8.68 -3.39 9.51
CA THR A 85 7.93 -2.65 10.54
C THR A 85 6.55 -2.22 10.04
N LEU A 86 6.48 -1.62 8.85
CA LEU A 86 5.21 -1.21 8.24
C LEU A 86 4.30 -2.43 7.99
N ALA A 87 4.83 -3.53 7.45
CA ALA A 87 4.06 -4.73 7.20
C ALA A 87 3.52 -5.36 8.49
N LEU A 88 4.33 -5.41 9.56
CA LEU A 88 3.89 -5.89 10.88
C LEU A 88 2.79 -5.01 11.48
N HIS A 89 2.86 -3.70 11.31
CA HIS A 89 1.76 -2.82 11.72
C HIS A 89 0.46 -3.12 10.97
N VAL A 90 0.52 -3.43 9.67
CA VAL A 90 -0.67 -3.85 8.90
C VAL A 90 -1.25 -5.14 9.48
N LEU A 91 -0.41 -6.15 9.81
CA LEU A 91 -0.88 -7.37 10.46
C LEU A 91 -1.57 -7.08 11.80
N ALA A 92 -0.95 -6.21 12.63
CA ALA A 92 -1.55 -5.82 13.91
C ALA A 92 -2.91 -5.11 13.73
N GLN A 93 -3.07 -4.27 12.71
CA GLN A 93 -4.35 -3.62 12.41
C GLN A 93 -5.40 -4.62 11.89
N ALA A 94 -5.00 -5.59 11.05
CA ALA A 94 -5.89 -6.65 10.60
C ALA A 94 -6.41 -7.48 11.78
N GLN A 95 -5.53 -7.90 12.69
CA GLN A 95 -5.91 -8.65 13.89
C GLN A 95 -6.79 -7.84 14.85
N LYS A 96 -6.56 -6.52 14.98
CA LYS A 96 -7.45 -5.64 15.76
C LYS A 96 -8.87 -5.59 15.21
N ALA A 97 -9.02 -5.75 13.89
CA ALA A 97 -10.31 -5.83 13.22
C ALA A 97 -10.91 -7.24 13.24
N GLY A 98 -10.28 -8.22 13.93
CA GLY A 98 -10.72 -9.61 14.02
C GLY A 98 -10.32 -10.47 12.84
N GLY A 99 -9.36 -10.01 12.01
CA GLY A 99 -8.86 -10.75 10.86
C GLY A 99 -7.73 -11.71 11.19
N GLU A 100 -7.62 -12.77 10.37
CA GLU A 100 -6.56 -13.77 10.43
C GLU A 100 -5.36 -13.36 9.58
N VAL A 101 -4.16 -13.60 10.07
CA VAL A 101 -2.93 -13.13 9.42
C VAL A 101 -1.86 -14.23 9.32
N ALA A 102 -1.03 -14.11 8.27
CA ALA A 102 0.10 -15.00 8.07
C ALA A 102 1.37 -14.24 7.69
N PHE A 103 2.52 -14.78 8.10
CA PHE A 103 3.84 -14.28 7.78
C PHE A 103 4.70 -15.39 7.17
N ILE A 104 5.16 -15.18 5.94
CA ILE A 104 6.07 -16.09 5.24
C ILE A 104 7.47 -15.49 5.35
N ASP A 105 8.23 -16.00 6.29
CA ASP A 105 9.57 -15.54 6.65
C ASP A 105 10.63 -16.27 5.82
N ALA A 106 10.85 -15.81 4.60
CA ALA A 106 11.86 -16.39 3.70
C ALA A 106 13.30 -15.93 4.04
N GLU A 107 13.45 -14.87 4.84
CA GLU A 107 14.77 -14.40 5.32
C GLU A 107 15.18 -15.09 6.63
N HIS A 108 14.27 -15.82 7.29
CA HIS A 108 14.47 -16.42 8.63
C HIS A 108 14.91 -15.40 9.70
N ALA A 109 14.36 -14.20 9.62
CA ALA A 109 14.81 -13.05 10.39
C ALA A 109 13.69 -12.36 11.20
N LEU A 110 12.52 -12.98 11.31
CA LEU A 110 11.39 -12.42 12.06
C LEU A 110 11.68 -12.36 13.56
N ASP A 111 11.77 -11.14 14.09
CA ASP A 111 11.83 -10.91 15.54
C ASP A 111 10.41 -10.91 16.14
N ILE A 112 10.09 -12.02 16.82
CA ILE A 112 8.79 -12.23 17.50
C ILE A 112 8.58 -11.21 18.62
N THR A 113 9.64 -10.85 19.34
CA THR A 113 9.56 -9.85 20.42
C THR A 113 9.21 -8.48 19.87
N TYR A 114 9.85 -8.11 18.78
CA TYR A 114 9.54 -6.86 18.08
C TYR A 114 8.13 -6.87 17.49
N ALA A 115 7.71 -7.95 16.84
CA ALA A 115 6.35 -8.08 16.31
C ALA A 115 5.29 -7.89 17.41
N ARG A 116 5.51 -8.49 18.59
CA ARG A 116 4.63 -8.32 19.76
C ARG A 116 4.62 -6.87 20.26
N ALA A 117 5.77 -6.21 20.29
CA ALA A 117 5.86 -4.79 20.68
C ALA A 117 5.10 -3.86 19.72
N LEU A 118 5.01 -4.21 18.44
CA LEU A 118 4.21 -3.51 17.45
C LEU A 118 2.70 -3.80 17.54
N GLY A 119 2.28 -4.68 18.45
CA GLY A 119 0.88 -5.02 18.70
C GLY A 119 0.37 -6.22 17.92
N VAL A 120 1.25 -6.99 17.28
CA VAL A 120 0.88 -8.27 16.65
C VAL A 120 0.63 -9.30 17.75
N LYS A 121 -0.52 -9.98 17.70
CA LYS A 121 -0.81 -11.16 18.49
C LYS A 121 -0.10 -12.35 17.85
N VAL A 122 1.13 -12.58 18.26
CA VAL A 122 2.02 -13.57 17.63
C VAL A 122 1.53 -15.00 17.84
N GLU A 123 0.78 -15.25 18.90
CA GLU A 123 0.15 -16.53 19.20
C GLU A 123 -0.95 -16.91 18.20
N ASP A 124 -1.61 -15.90 17.60
CA ASP A 124 -2.69 -16.07 16.63
C ASP A 124 -2.19 -15.90 15.18
N MET A 125 -0.89 -15.64 14.96
CA MET A 125 -0.29 -15.44 13.64
C MET A 125 0.26 -16.75 13.09
N LEU A 126 -0.13 -17.11 11.86
CA LEU A 126 0.50 -18.22 11.15
C LEU A 126 1.88 -17.79 10.65
N VAL A 127 2.90 -18.59 10.93
CA VAL A 127 4.27 -18.33 10.45
C VAL A 127 4.77 -19.55 9.67
N SER A 128 5.39 -19.30 8.52
CA SER A 128 6.08 -20.31 7.72
C SER A 128 7.46 -19.83 7.36
N GLN A 129 8.44 -20.72 7.45
CA GLN A 129 9.85 -20.49 7.08
C GLN A 129 10.23 -21.47 5.97
N PRO A 130 9.94 -21.15 4.71
CA PRO A 130 10.17 -22.04 3.58
C PRO A 130 11.65 -22.07 3.18
N ASP A 131 12.13 -23.24 2.70
CA ASP A 131 13.50 -23.43 2.23
C ASP A 131 13.70 -22.93 0.78
N THR A 132 12.64 -22.88 -0.02
CA THR A 132 12.71 -22.49 -1.45
C THR A 132 11.64 -21.46 -1.81
N GLY A 133 11.89 -20.68 -2.86
CA GLY A 133 10.94 -19.71 -3.38
C GLY A 133 9.64 -20.37 -3.87
N GLU A 134 9.72 -21.57 -4.49
CA GLU A 134 8.54 -22.34 -4.90
C GLU A 134 7.67 -22.69 -3.69
N GLN A 135 8.27 -23.22 -2.62
CA GLN A 135 7.56 -23.59 -1.39
C GLN A 135 6.88 -22.37 -0.77
N ALA A 136 7.59 -21.24 -0.66
CA ALA A 136 7.03 -20.01 -0.13
C ALA A 136 5.77 -19.56 -0.89
N LEU A 137 5.83 -19.58 -2.22
CA LEU A 137 4.77 -19.12 -3.09
C LEU A 137 3.61 -20.11 -3.17
N GLU A 138 3.86 -21.42 -3.07
CA GLU A 138 2.83 -22.46 -2.99
C GLU A 138 2.08 -22.39 -1.66
N ILE A 139 2.78 -22.19 -0.53
CA ILE A 139 2.15 -21.95 0.78
C ILE A 139 1.30 -20.70 0.74
N THR A 140 1.82 -19.60 0.17
CA THR A 140 1.07 -18.36 0.00
C THR A 140 -0.20 -18.59 -0.85
N GLU A 141 -0.08 -19.34 -1.97
CA GLU A 141 -1.24 -19.67 -2.82
C GLU A 141 -2.28 -20.51 -2.05
N ALA A 142 -1.84 -21.50 -1.27
CA ALA A 142 -2.74 -22.34 -0.47
C ALA A 142 -3.50 -21.53 0.59
N LEU A 143 -2.81 -20.63 1.29
CA LEU A 143 -3.42 -19.73 2.28
C LEU A 143 -4.43 -18.76 1.63
N VAL A 144 -4.08 -18.16 0.50
CA VAL A 144 -5.02 -17.30 -0.26
C VAL A 144 -6.26 -18.09 -0.69
N ARG A 145 -6.07 -19.32 -1.24
CA ARG A 145 -7.20 -20.14 -1.71
C ARG A 145 -8.11 -20.63 -0.60
N SER A 146 -7.64 -20.70 0.63
CA SER A 146 -8.48 -21.05 1.79
C SER A 146 -9.61 -20.03 2.00
N GLY A 147 -9.40 -18.77 1.62
CA GLY A 147 -10.32 -17.66 1.84
C GLY A 147 -10.48 -17.26 3.31
N ALA A 148 -9.66 -17.83 4.21
CA ALA A 148 -9.74 -17.60 5.64
C ALA A 148 -8.72 -16.55 6.15
N ILE A 149 -7.75 -16.15 5.33
CA ILE A 149 -6.68 -15.24 5.73
C ILE A 149 -6.92 -13.85 5.14
N ASP A 150 -6.94 -12.83 5.99
CA ASP A 150 -7.13 -11.44 5.56
C ASP A 150 -5.84 -10.80 5.01
N VAL A 151 -4.71 -11.03 5.68
CA VAL A 151 -3.42 -10.45 5.27
C VAL A 151 -2.30 -11.49 5.34
N ILE A 152 -1.54 -11.61 4.26
CA ILE A 152 -0.33 -12.42 4.17
C ILE A 152 0.84 -11.50 3.85
N VAL A 153 1.92 -11.59 4.62
CA VAL A 153 3.20 -10.93 4.35
C VAL A 153 4.19 -11.96 3.86
N VAL A 154 4.93 -11.65 2.78
CA VAL A 154 6.06 -12.44 2.28
C VAL A 154 7.31 -11.57 2.41
N ASP A 155 8.21 -11.92 3.32
CA ASP A 155 9.44 -11.19 3.61
C ASP A 155 10.67 -12.08 3.37
N SER A 156 11.47 -11.84 2.35
CA SER A 156 11.28 -10.88 1.26
C SER A 156 11.37 -11.57 -0.11
N VAL A 157 10.92 -10.85 -1.17
CA VAL A 157 11.06 -11.35 -2.56
C VAL A 157 12.51 -11.70 -2.88
N ALA A 158 13.48 -10.94 -2.34
CA ALA A 158 14.91 -11.18 -2.57
C ALA A 158 15.39 -12.54 -2.06
N ALA A 159 14.73 -13.10 -1.04
CA ALA A 159 15.06 -14.38 -0.42
C ALA A 159 14.32 -15.59 -1.05
N LEU A 160 13.42 -15.35 -2.01
CA LEU A 160 12.70 -16.41 -2.72
C LEU A 160 13.61 -17.08 -3.77
N VAL A 161 14.61 -17.82 -3.30
CA VAL A 161 15.57 -18.49 -4.17
C VAL A 161 14.90 -19.70 -4.84
N PRO A 162 14.97 -19.84 -6.19
CA PRO A 162 14.46 -21.00 -6.89
C PRO A 162 15.16 -22.30 -6.43
N ARG A 163 14.42 -23.40 -6.32
CA ARG A 163 14.95 -24.70 -5.93
C ARG A 163 16.14 -25.13 -6.78
N ALA A 164 16.05 -24.94 -8.10
CA ALA A 164 17.12 -25.29 -9.01
C ALA A 164 18.43 -24.53 -8.75
N GLU A 165 18.35 -23.31 -8.18
CA GLU A 165 19.52 -22.53 -7.79
C GLU A 165 20.12 -23.06 -6.47
N ILE A 166 19.27 -23.54 -5.54
CA ILE A 166 19.72 -24.14 -4.27
C ILE A 166 20.39 -25.49 -4.51
N GLU A 167 19.85 -26.29 -5.43
CA GLU A 167 20.35 -27.64 -5.75
C GLU A 167 21.53 -27.61 -6.74
N GLY A 168 21.82 -26.47 -7.36
CA GLY A 168 22.90 -26.27 -8.31
C GLY A 168 24.29 -26.18 -7.64
N GLU A 169 25.35 -26.29 -8.45
CA GLU A 169 26.73 -26.15 -7.96
C GLU A 169 27.13 -24.67 -7.82
N MET A 170 28.07 -24.39 -6.93
CA MET A 170 28.64 -23.05 -6.76
C MET A 170 29.32 -22.59 -8.05
N GLY A 171 28.80 -21.50 -8.65
CA GLY A 171 29.28 -20.94 -9.89
C GLY A 171 28.36 -21.16 -11.09
N ASP A 172 27.30 -21.96 -10.93
CA ASP A 172 26.29 -22.11 -11.97
C ASP A 172 25.52 -20.77 -12.20
N SER A 173 25.13 -20.55 -13.46
CA SER A 173 24.40 -19.35 -13.84
C SER A 173 22.90 -19.64 -14.01
N PHE A 174 22.08 -19.09 -13.14
CA PHE A 174 20.64 -19.26 -13.12
C PHE A 174 19.89 -18.00 -13.55
N VAL A 175 20.38 -17.33 -14.60
CA VAL A 175 19.83 -16.06 -15.08
C VAL A 175 18.34 -16.15 -15.39
N GLY A 176 17.56 -15.32 -14.71
CA GLY A 176 16.14 -15.15 -14.99
C GLY A 176 15.19 -16.17 -14.34
N LEU A 177 15.67 -17.20 -13.64
CA LEU A 177 14.81 -18.19 -12.96
C LEU A 177 13.92 -17.52 -11.91
N HIS A 178 14.48 -16.69 -11.06
CA HIS A 178 13.75 -15.92 -10.05
C HIS A 178 12.64 -15.05 -10.67
N ALA A 179 12.93 -14.36 -11.78
CA ALA A 179 11.92 -13.53 -12.47
C ALA A 179 10.80 -14.39 -13.10
N ARG A 180 11.12 -15.59 -13.60
CA ARG A 180 10.12 -16.55 -14.11
C ARG A 180 9.23 -17.08 -13.00
N LEU A 181 9.82 -17.49 -11.87
CA LEU A 181 9.12 -17.94 -10.68
C LEU A 181 8.12 -16.88 -10.20
N MET A 182 8.56 -15.64 -10.01
CA MET A 182 7.71 -14.53 -9.60
C MET A 182 6.60 -14.25 -10.61
N SER A 183 6.90 -14.28 -11.92
CA SER A 183 5.89 -14.06 -12.96
C SER A 183 4.81 -15.13 -12.95
N GLN A 184 5.17 -16.39 -12.75
CA GLN A 184 4.25 -17.53 -12.69
C GLN A 184 3.36 -17.42 -11.44
N ALA A 185 3.96 -17.20 -10.28
CA ALA A 185 3.25 -17.11 -9.00
C ALA A 185 2.28 -15.93 -8.97
N LEU A 186 2.72 -14.72 -9.33
CA LEU A 186 1.89 -13.53 -9.31
C LEU A 186 0.71 -13.62 -10.28
N ARG A 187 0.87 -14.31 -11.41
CA ARG A 187 -0.24 -14.58 -12.35
C ARG A 187 -1.31 -15.44 -11.72
N LYS A 188 -0.93 -16.51 -10.98
CA LYS A 188 -1.86 -17.37 -10.25
C LYS A 188 -2.51 -16.63 -9.07
N LEU A 189 -1.70 -15.97 -8.25
CA LEU A 189 -2.15 -15.25 -7.05
C LEU A 189 -3.15 -14.14 -7.38
N THR A 190 -2.93 -13.35 -8.44
CA THR A 190 -3.81 -12.23 -8.80
C THR A 190 -5.26 -12.66 -8.98
N GLY A 191 -5.49 -13.81 -9.61
CA GLY A 191 -6.85 -14.35 -9.80
C GLY A 191 -7.48 -14.87 -8.51
N ALA A 192 -6.68 -15.43 -7.60
CA ALA A 192 -7.14 -15.98 -6.33
C ALA A 192 -7.45 -14.87 -5.31
N VAL A 193 -6.51 -13.95 -5.13
CA VAL A 193 -6.57 -12.83 -4.17
C VAL A 193 -7.85 -12.00 -4.36
N GLY A 194 -8.21 -11.68 -5.62
CA GLY A 194 -9.41 -10.89 -5.92
C GLY A 194 -10.73 -11.60 -5.58
N LYS A 195 -10.72 -12.94 -5.43
CA LYS A 195 -11.90 -13.73 -5.06
C LYS A 195 -12.06 -13.95 -3.56
N THR A 196 -10.92 -13.95 -2.83
CA THR A 196 -10.88 -14.26 -1.39
C THR A 196 -10.79 -13.02 -0.51
N ASN A 197 -10.70 -11.82 -1.09
CA ASN A 197 -10.48 -10.56 -0.39
C ASN A 197 -9.19 -10.52 0.46
N THR A 198 -8.28 -11.46 0.26
CA THR A 198 -6.99 -11.51 0.95
C THR A 198 -6.07 -10.40 0.44
N ILE A 199 -5.33 -9.73 1.33
CA ILE A 199 -4.22 -8.85 0.97
C ILE A 199 -2.94 -9.67 0.98
N VAL A 200 -2.15 -9.63 -0.10
CA VAL A 200 -0.81 -10.21 -0.12
C VAL A 200 0.22 -9.09 -0.26
N ILE A 201 1.05 -8.94 0.77
CA ILE A 201 2.12 -7.94 0.82
C ILE A 201 3.44 -8.62 0.51
N PHE A 202 4.09 -8.22 -0.57
CA PHE A 202 5.46 -8.60 -0.87
C PHE A 202 6.40 -7.49 -0.42
N ILE A 203 7.31 -7.82 0.49
CA ILE A 203 8.42 -6.94 0.85
C ILE A 203 9.53 -7.16 -0.16
N ASN A 204 10.12 -6.07 -0.68
CA ASN A 204 11.15 -6.17 -1.71
C ASN A 204 12.33 -5.24 -1.41
N GLN A 205 13.50 -5.64 -1.87
CA GLN A 205 14.73 -4.88 -1.74
C GLN A 205 15.05 -4.15 -3.04
N LEU A 206 15.78 -3.05 -2.93
CA LEU A 206 16.35 -2.33 -4.07
C LEU A 206 17.74 -2.88 -4.39
N ARG A 207 18.01 -2.99 -5.68
CA ARG A 207 19.32 -3.30 -6.25
C ARG A 207 19.69 -2.22 -7.25
N GLU A 208 20.95 -1.94 -7.41
CA GLU A 208 21.42 -1.02 -8.42
C GLU A 208 21.83 -1.77 -9.67
N LYS A 209 21.34 -1.33 -10.83
CA LYS A 209 21.83 -1.80 -12.14
C LYS A 209 23.16 -1.16 -12.43
N VAL A 210 24.19 -1.99 -12.58
CA VAL A 210 25.51 -1.57 -13.04
C VAL A 210 25.42 -1.09 -14.51
N GLY A 211 26.06 0.06 -14.81
CA GLY A 211 26.17 0.58 -16.18
C GLY A 211 25.03 1.49 -16.65
N VAL A 212 24.10 1.88 -15.77
CA VAL A 212 23.09 2.90 -16.10
C VAL A 212 23.69 4.29 -15.91
N MET A 213 24.06 4.95 -17.01
CA MET A 213 24.63 6.32 -16.98
C MET A 213 23.56 7.41 -16.85
N TYR A 214 22.32 7.16 -17.30
CA TYR A 214 21.20 8.10 -17.27
C TYR A 214 19.93 7.43 -16.73
N GLY A 215 19.13 8.14 -15.94
CA GLY A 215 17.90 7.65 -15.34
C GLY A 215 18.10 7.05 -13.94
N ASN A 216 17.08 6.38 -13.41
CA ASN A 216 17.15 5.76 -12.09
C ASN A 216 17.74 4.34 -12.20
N PRO A 217 18.92 4.05 -11.62
CA PRO A 217 19.54 2.73 -11.63
C PRO A 217 18.84 1.74 -10.70
N GLU A 218 18.00 2.21 -9.75
CA GLU A 218 17.36 1.37 -8.74
C GLU A 218 16.30 0.46 -9.37
N VAL A 219 16.39 -0.83 -9.09
CA VAL A 219 15.42 -1.85 -9.50
C VAL A 219 15.07 -2.76 -8.33
N THR A 220 13.83 -3.24 -8.28
CA THR A 220 13.41 -4.26 -7.32
C THR A 220 13.78 -5.66 -7.80
N THR A 221 14.02 -6.59 -6.87
CA THR A 221 14.30 -8.00 -7.18
C THR A 221 13.04 -8.70 -7.70
N GLY A 222 13.18 -9.90 -8.28
CA GLY A 222 12.05 -10.68 -8.83
C GLY A 222 11.60 -10.26 -10.23
N GLY A 223 12.39 -9.43 -10.91
CA GLY A 223 12.10 -8.95 -12.28
C GLY A 223 10.95 -7.95 -12.34
N PRO A 224 10.32 -7.76 -13.54
CA PRO A 224 9.27 -6.78 -13.71
C PRO A 224 7.89 -7.19 -13.16
N ALA A 225 7.68 -8.47 -12.84
CA ALA A 225 6.37 -9.00 -12.47
C ALA A 225 5.74 -8.30 -11.24
N PRO A 226 6.45 -8.08 -10.11
CA PRO A 226 5.89 -7.35 -8.97
C PRO A 226 5.38 -5.97 -9.36
N LYS A 227 6.11 -5.24 -10.20
CA LYS A 227 5.72 -3.91 -10.70
C LYS A 227 4.40 -3.92 -11.48
N PHE A 228 4.14 -4.98 -12.28
CA PHE A 228 2.92 -5.07 -13.08
C PHE A 228 1.73 -5.58 -12.27
N TYR A 229 1.91 -6.64 -11.48
CA TYR A 229 0.81 -7.31 -10.78
C TYR A 229 0.35 -6.59 -9.53
N SER A 230 1.22 -5.86 -8.83
CA SER A 230 0.81 -5.08 -7.65
C SER A 230 -0.21 -4.01 -8.00
N SER A 231 -1.25 -3.90 -7.19
CA SER A 231 -2.26 -2.82 -7.28
C SER A 231 -1.78 -1.54 -6.60
N VAL A 232 -1.00 -1.69 -5.55
CA VAL A 232 -0.33 -0.60 -4.82
C VAL A 232 1.14 -0.91 -4.69
N ARG A 233 2.00 0.10 -4.88
CA ARG A 233 3.45 0.03 -4.62
C ARG A 233 3.87 1.19 -3.76
N ILE A 234 4.59 0.89 -2.69
CA ILE A 234 5.03 1.86 -1.68
C ILE A 234 6.55 1.83 -1.61
N ASP A 235 7.19 2.95 -1.92
CA ASP A 235 8.63 3.17 -1.74
C ASP A 235 8.85 3.73 -0.33
N VAL A 236 9.55 2.99 0.52
CA VAL A 236 9.80 3.33 1.91
C VAL A 236 11.27 3.70 2.10
N ARG A 237 11.52 4.94 2.55
CA ARG A 237 12.88 5.46 2.72
C ARG A 237 13.04 6.17 4.05
N ARG A 238 14.17 5.93 4.72
CA ARG A 238 14.62 6.71 5.86
C ARG A 238 15.04 8.11 5.38
N ILE A 239 14.56 9.16 6.06
CA ILE A 239 14.93 10.56 5.81
C ILE A 239 16.05 10.97 6.76
N GLU A 240 15.81 10.83 8.06
CA GLU A 240 16.73 11.26 9.12
C GLU A 240 16.62 10.38 10.36
N ALA A 241 17.65 10.43 11.21
CA ALA A 241 17.63 9.79 12.51
C ALA A 241 17.01 10.71 13.56
N LEU A 242 16.09 10.18 14.36
CA LEU A 242 15.52 10.85 15.51
C LEU A 242 16.42 10.63 16.71
N LYS A 243 16.80 11.72 17.39
CA LYS A 243 17.74 11.69 18.51
C LYS A 243 17.11 12.26 19.78
N ASN A 244 17.48 11.66 20.90
CA ASN A 244 17.27 12.22 22.23
C ASN A 244 18.66 12.46 22.85
N GLY A 245 19.11 13.71 22.85
CA GLY A 245 20.51 14.03 23.16
C GLY A 245 21.47 13.41 22.12
N SER A 246 22.37 12.54 22.56
CA SER A 246 23.32 11.81 21.71
C SER A 246 22.80 10.45 21.22
N GLU A 247 21.70 9.95 21.79
CA GLU A 247 21.14 8.63 21.47
C GLU A 247 20.18 8.69 20.31
N ILE A 248 20.28 7.73 19.37
CA ILE A 248 19.34 7.57 18.28
C ILE A 248 18.19 6.70 18.76
N ILE A 249 16.99 7.28 18.84
CA ILE A 249 15.78 6.64 19.37
C ILE A 249 14.80 6.18 18.28
N GLY A 250 15.08 6.52 17.03
CA GLY A 250 14.20 6.16 15.92
C GLY A 250 14.62 6.80 14.61
N ASN A 251 13.77 6.67 13.61
CA ASN A 251 13.97 7.24 12.29
C ASN A 251 12.71 7.94 11.79
N ARG A 252 12.86 9.09 11.15
CA ARG A 252 11.85 9.66 10.29
C ARG A 252 11.87 8.95 8.96
N THR A 253 10.72 8.44 8.55
CA THR A 253 10.55 7.62 7.36
C THR A 253 9.56 8.28 6.42
N ARG A 254 9.86 8.24 5.12
CA ARG A 254 8.96 8.64 4.05
C ARG A 254 8.48 7.41 3.30
N ALA A 255 7.16 7.29 3.16
CA ALA A 255 6.50 6.31 2.32
C ALA A 255 5.86 7.03 1.14
N LYS A 256 6.31 6.70 -0.08
CA LYS A 256 5.78 7.26 -1.33
C LYS A 256 4.95 6.20 -2.04
N VAL A 257 3.70 6.51 -2.32
CA VAL A 257 2.79 5.65 -3.07
C VAL A 257 3.05 5.84 -4.56
N VAL A 258 3.95 5.05 -5.13
CA VAL A 258 4.40 5.21 -6.53
C VAL A 258 3.45 4.60 -7.56
N LYS A 259 2.58 3.67 -7.12
CA LYS A 259 1.50 3.08 -7.92
C LYS A 259 0.30 2.88 -7.04
N ASN A 260 -0.87 3.25 -7.53
CA ASN A 260 -2.14 3.02 -6.86
C ASN A 260 -3.25 2.88 -7.91
N LYS A 261 -3.96 1.74 -7.89
CA LYS A 261 -5.10 1.49 -8.78
C LYS A 261 -6.45 1.93 -8.15
N MET A 262 -6.44 2.32 -6.85
CA MET A 262 -7.64 2.66 -6.10
C MET A 262 -7.85 4.18 -5.99
N ALA A 263 -6.75 4.95 -6.01
CA ALA A 263 -6.77 6.40 -5.88
C ALA A 263 -5.59 7.01 -6.67
N PRO A 264 -5.52 8.35 -6.86
CA PRO A 264 -4.40 8.99 -7.52
C PRO A 264 -3.06 8.66 -6.83
N PRO A 265 -2.05 8.17 -7.58
CA PRO A 265 -0.73 7.83 -7.05
C PRO A 265 0.13 9.07 -6.77
N PHE A 266 1.39 8.83 -6.37
CA PHE A 266 2.46 9.80 -6.12
C PHE A 266 2.26 10.68 -4.88
N ARG A 267 1.34 10.32 -3.99
CA ARG A 267 1.23 10.92 -2.68
C ARG A 267 2.31 10.37 -1.76
N GLU A 268 2.75 11.19 -0.82
CA GLU A 268 3.78 10.87 0.15
C GLU A 268 3.24 11.03 1.56
N ALA A 269 3.69 10.13 2.44
CA ALA A 269 3.45 10.19 3.87
C ALA A 269 4.80 10.18 4.59
N GLU A 270 4.91 10.99 5.63
CA GLU A 270 6.06 10.98 6.54
C GLU A 270 5.60 10.66 7.94
N PHE A 271 6.29 9.75 8.59
CA PHE A 271 6.02 9.33 9.96
C PHE A 271 7.30 8.92 10.67
N ASP A 272 7.26 8.95 12.00
CA ASP A 272 8.36 8.54 12.85
C ASP A 272 8.22 7.05 13.16
N ILE A 273 9.30 6.27 12.97
CA ILE A 273 9.44 4.90 13.47
C ILE A 273 10.35 4.95 14.69
N MET A 274 9.80 4.67 15.86
CA MET A 274 10.55 4.63 17.13
C MET A 274 11.07 3.22 17.37
N TYR A 275 12.31 3.11 17.83
CA TYR A 275 12.89 1.81 18.14
C TYR A 275 12.16 1.15 19.31
N GLY A 276 11.76 -0.12 19.13
CA GLY A 276 10.97 -0.88 20.09
C GLY A 276 9.47 -0.55 20.16
N GLU A 277 9.02 0.60 19.62
CA GLU A 277 7.60 1.01 19.63
C GLU A 277 6.94 1.00 18.24
N GLY A 278 7.75 1.10 17.15
CA GLY A 278 7.26 1.17 15.77
C GLY A 278 6.76 2.55 15.36
N ILE A 279 5.72 2.59 14.53
CA ILE A 279 5.15 3.83 13.98
C ILE A 279 4.51 4.67 15.10
N SER A 280 4.96 5.92 15.23
CA SER A 280 4.49 6.84 16.27
C SER A 280 3.16 7.49 15.87
N LEU A 281 2.04 6.82 16.12
CA LEU A 281 0.69 7.35 15.88
C LEU A 281 0.49 8.72 16.55
N ILE A 282 0.94 8.86 17.80
CA ILE A 282 0.81 10.13 18.55
C ILE A 282 1.54 11.28 17.85
N GLY A 283 2.71 11.01 17.22
CA GLY A 283 3.42 12.01 16.44
C GLY A 283 2.60 12.47 15.22
N GLU A 284 1.97 11.52 14.53
CA GLU A 284 1.11 11.82 13.38
C GLU A 284 -0.15 12.59 13.77
N LEU A 285 -0.77 12.28 14.93
CA LEU A 285 -1.93 13.01 15.44
C LEU A 285 -1.62 14.50 15.62
N ILE A 286 -0.44 14.85 16.13
CA ILE A 286 -0.02 16.24 16.27
C ILE A 286 0.17 16.88 14.88
N ASP A 287 0.92 16.21 14.00
CA ASP A 287 1.27 16.76 12.69
C ASP A 287 0.03 16.95 11.79
N LEU A 288 -0.88 15.98 11.77
CA LEU A 288 -2.14 16.05 11.04
C LEU A 288 -3.14 17.00 11.72
N GLY A 289 -3.18 17.00 13.05
CA GLY A 289 -3.99 17.93 13.82
C GLY A 289 -3.63 19.40 13.55
N VAL A 290 -2.35 19.71 13.42
CA VAL A 290 -1.88 21.05 13.02
C VAL A 290 -2.31 21.37 11.60
N LYS A 291 -2.19 20.44 10.66
CA LYS A 291 -2.64 20.65 9.26
C LYS A 291 -4.14 20.91 9.13
N LEU A 292 -4.94 20.32 10.01
CA LEU A 292 -6.40 20.51 10.07
C LEU A 292 -6.83 21.71 10.91
N GLY A 293 -5.92 22.35 11.65
CA GLY A 293 -6.24 23.40 12.62
C GLY A 293 -6.89 22.91 13.91
N LEU A 294 -6.95 21.59 14.15
CA LEU A 294 -7.42 21.00 15.40
C LEU A 294 -6.41 21.17 16.54
N VAL A 295 -5.13 21.18 16.18
CA VAL A 295 -4.02 21.54 17.05
C VAL A 295 -3.44 22.85 16.55
N GLN A 296 -3.34 23.84 17.42
CA GLN A 296 -2.76 25.13 17.11
C GLN A 296 -1.29 25.14 17.48
N LYS A 297 -0.43 25.64 16.56
CA LYS A 297 1.00 25.81 16.81
C LYS A 297 1.32 27.30 16.75
N SER A 298 1.74 27.84 17.89
CA SER A 298 2.20 29.25 18.01
C SER A 298 3.62 29.27 18.56
N GLY A 299 4.59 29.55 17.67
CA GLY A 299 6.01 29.41 17.97
C GLY A 299 6.36 27.98 18.38
N SER A 300 6.88 27.81 19.59
CA SER A 300 7.17 26.49 20.18
C SER A 300 6.00 25.85 20.92
N TRP A 301 4.86 26.55 21.11
CA TRP A 301 3.73 26.05 21.87
C TRP A 301 2.69 25.36 21.01
N TYR A 302 2.18 24.26 21.55
CA TYR A 302 1.06 23.50 20.99
C TYR A 302 -0.15 23.62 21.92
N SER A 303 -1.35 23.83 21.36
CA SER A 303 -2.60 23.94 22.10
C SER A 303 -3.76 23.29 21.34
N MET A 304 -4.76 22.82 22.09
CA MET A 304 -6.05 22.31 21.59
C MET A 304 -7.15 23.15 22.22
N GLY A 305 -7.83 23.95 21.41
CA GLY A 305 -8.72 24.98 21.93
C GLY A 305 -7.96 25.94 22.86
N GLU A 306 -8.45 26.11 24.10
CA GLU A 306 -7.80 26.94 25.11
C GLU A 306 -6.71 26.23 25.92
N THR A 307 -6.61 24.89 25.81
CA THR A 307 -5.70 24.08 26.59
C THR A 307 -4.31 24.02 25.93
N ARG A 308 -3.26 24.44 26.64
CA ARG A 308 -1.88 24.24 26.23
C ARG A 308 -1.47 22.78 26.48
N ILE A 309 -1.06 22.07 25.42
CA ILE A 309 -0.69 20.64 25.49
C ILE A 309 0.82 20.41 25.55
N GLY A 310 1.64 21.45 25.31
CA GLY A 310 3.09 21.35 25.51
C GLY A 310 3.88 22.42 24.81
N GLN A 311 5.10 22.65 25.32
CA GLN A 311 6.14 23.44 24.65
C GLN A 311 7.09 22.49 23.92
N GLY A 312 7.09 22.56 22.60
CA GLY A 312 7.78 21.60 21.72
C GLY A 312 6.92 20.37 21.38
N ARG A 313 7.29 19.70 20.27
CA ARG A 313 6.56 18.54 19.75
C ARG A 313 6.60 17.36 20.73
N ASP A 314 7.72 17.15 21.43
CA ASP A 314 7.88 16.01 22.33
C ASP A 314 7.04 16.18 23.62
N ALA A 315 6.93 17.40 24.16
CA ALA A 315 6.05 17.68 25.27
C ALA A 315 4.56 17.47 24.89
N ALA A 316 4.18 17.87 23.67
CA ALA A 316 2.83 17.62 23.16
C ALA A 316 2.56 16.12 22.96
N LYS A 317 3.55 15.34 22.45
CA LYS A 317 3.46 13.87 22.37
C LYS A 317 3.25 13.25 23.76
N GLN A 318 4.02 13.68 24.74
CA GLN A 318 3.91 13.17 26.11
C GLN A 318 2.54 13.49 26.72
N TYR A 319 2.02 14.68 26.48
CA TYR A 319 0.68 15.06 26.91
C TYR A 319 -0.40 14.12 26.32
N LEU A 320 -0.35 13.85 25.03
CA LEU A 320 -1.32 12.95 24.38
C LEU A 320 -1.12 11.49 24.82
N LYS A 321 0.12 11.02 25.07
CA LYS A 321 0.38 9.68 25.64
C LYS A 321 -0.26 9.54 27.03
N ASN A 322 -0.23 10.60 27.85
CA ASN A 322 -0.82 10.61 29.19
C ASN A 322 -2.36 10.83 29.20
N ASN A 323 -2.94 11.24 28.07
CA ASN A 323 -4.36 11.50 27.92
C ASN A 323 -4.95 10.75 26.73
N PRO A 324 -5.11 9.41 26.82
CA PRO A 324 -5.51 8.58 25.68
C PRO A 324 -6.91 8.90 25.15
N GLU A 325 -7.83 9.40 25.98
CA GLU A 325 -9.15 9.84 25.54
C GLU A 325 -9.06 11.05 24.59
N ILE A 326 -8.18 12.02 24.90
CA ILE A 326 -7.95 13.20 24.06
C ILE A 326 -7.31 12.76 22.74
N ALA A 327 -6.34 11.86 22.80
CA ALA A 327 -5.69 11.30 21.62
C ALA A 327 -6.71 10.56 20.71
N GLY A 328 -7.58 9.73 21.28
CA GLY A 328 -8.63 9.02 20.56
C GLY A 328 -9.66 9.95 19.91
N ASN A 329 -10.09 11.00 20.63
CA ASN A 329 -10.97 12.01 20.08
C ASN A 329 -10.32 12.78 18.90
N LEU A 330 -9.04 13.14 19.04
CA LEU A 330 -8.28 13.81 17.99
C LEU A 330 -8.14 12.90 16.76
N GLU A 331 -7.84 11.61 16.95
CA GLU A 331 -7.79 10.63 15.87
C GLU A 331 -9.13 10.53 15.14
N ALA A 332 -10.24 10.40 15.87
CA ALA A 332 -11.57 10.31 15.29
C ALA A 332 -11.92 11.57 14.47
N GLU A 333 -11.53 12.76 14.95
CA GLU A 333 -11.73 14.00 14.22
C GLU A 333 -10.85 14.11 12.97
N ILE A 334 -9.59 13.69 13.04
CA ILE A 334 -8.70 13.63 11.88
C ILE A 334 -9.30 12.71 10.81
N ARG A 335 -9.74 11.50 11.18
CA ARG A 335 -10.36 10.54 10.26
C ARG A 335 -11.63 11.10 9.60
N ARG A 336 -12.50 11.81 10.34
CA ARG A 336 -13.70 12.47 9.78
C ARG A 336 -13.36 13.58 8.78
N ASN A 337 -12.20 14.19 8.90
CA ASN A 337 -11.75 15.28 8.03
C ASN A 337 -10.74 14.86 6.98
N PHE A 338 -10.57 13.55 6.71
CA PHE A 338 -9.66 13.03 5.69
C PHE A 338 -9.89 13.68 4.32
N ASP A 339 -11.14 13.89 3.92
CA ASP A 339 -11.48 14.52 2.64
C ASP A 339 -10.92 15.94 2.51
N LYS A 340 -10.86 16.70 3.60
CA LYS A 340 -10.28 18.06 3.60
C LYS A 340 -8.78 18.02 3.39
N LEU A 341 -8.08 17.06 4.00
CA LEU A 341 -6.65 16.84 3.81
C LEU A 341 -6.36 16.37 2.38
N MET A 342 -7.21 15.51 1.83
CA MET A 342 -7.11 14.99 0.46
C MET A 342 -7.21 16.11 -0.58
N THR A 343 -8.20 16.99 -0.46
CA THR A 343 -8.39 18.13 -1.36
C THR A 343 -7.28 19.17 -1.25
N GLY A 344 -6.73 19.38 -0.06
CA GLY A 344 -5.58 20.27 0.17
C GLY A 344 -4.30 19.76 -0.54
N GLN A 345 -4.00 18.46 -0.43
CA GLN A 345 -2.85 17.84 -1.10
C GLN A 345 -3.00 17.83 -2.63
N SER A 346 -4.21 17.61 -3.16
CA SER A 346 -4.46 17.67 -4.60
C SER A 346 -4.21 19.06 -5.18
N ARG A 347 -4.53 20.13 -4.45
CA ARG A 347 -4.26 21.51 -4.89
C ARG A 347 -2.76 21.83 -4.89
N VAL A 348 -2.00 21.31 -3.93
CA VAL A 348 -0.54 21.49 -3.87
C VAL A 348 0.15 20.68 -4.99
N ALA A 349 -0.29 19.45 -5.26
CA ALA A 349 0.23 18.64 -6.34
C ALA A 349 -0.09 19.23 -7.74
N ALA A 350 -1.30 19.73 -7.94
CA ALA A 350 -1.69 20.42 -9.18
C ALA A 350 -0.89 21.71 -9.40
N LYS A 351 -0.59 22.46 -8.32
CA LYS A 351 0.23 23.67 -8.39
C LYS A 351 1.70 23.38 -8.65
N ALA A 352 2.20 22.25 -8.20
CA ALA A 352 3.55 21.76 -8.50
C ALA A 352 3.66 21.24 -9.94
N ALA A 353 2.67 20.50 -10.42
CA ALA A 353 2.60 20.00 -11.79
C ALA A 353 2.42 21.14 -12.83
N GLY A 354 1.69 22.21 -12.48
CA GLY A 354 1.52 23.38 -13.33
C GLY A 354 2.75 24.30 -13.42
N ARG A 355 3.83 24.00 -12.68
CA ARG A 355 5.13 24.69 -12.79
C ARG A 355 6.17 23.94 -13.64
N ALA A 356 5.86 22.76 -14.12
CA ALA A 356 6.73 22.03 -15.02
C ALA A 356 6.26 22.24 -16.47
N VAL A 357 7.14 22.88 -17.23
CA VAL A 357 7.16 22.93 -18.70
C VAL A 357 6.28 24.01 -19.33
N ASP A 358 6.79 25.22 -19.29
CA ASP A 358 6.64 26.14 -20.42
C ASP A 358 7.84 25.86 -21.37
N VAL A 359 7.72 24.80 -22.17
CA VAL A 359 8.62 24.57 -23.30
C VAL A 359 7.94 25.28 -24.46
N SER A 360 8.45 26.44 -24.84
CA SER A 360 8.01 27.13 -26.02
C SER A 360 8.43 26.32 -27.25
N ALA A 361 7.57 26.29 -28.27
CA ALA A 361 7.78 25.58 -29.54
C ALA A 361 8.97 26.12 -30.35
N ASP A 362 9.75 27.06 -29.81
CA ASP A 362 10.94 27.68 -30.47
C ASP A 362 12.27 26.99 -30.16
N ASP A 363 12.28 25.98 -29.25
CA ASP A 363 13.51 25.26 -28.88
C ASP A 363 13.86 24.09 -29.82
N PHE A 364 13.09 23.89 -30.90
CA PHE A 364 13.38 22.92 -31.95
C PHE A 364 13.65 23.64 -33.30
N LYS A 365 14.71 24.44 -33.34
CA LYS A 365 15.32 24.82 -34.64
C LYS A 365 16.58 23.99 -34.81
N ASP A 366 16.49 23.06 -35.77
CA ASP A 366 17.59 22.27 -36.30
C ASP A 366 18.73 23.19 -36.69
N GLU A 367 19.92 22.92 -36.20
CA GLU A 367 21.17 23.36 -36.87
C GLU A 367 21.52 22.29 -37.90
N ASP A 368 21.54 22.72 -39.19
CA ASP A 368 22.13 22.03 -40.32
C ASP A 368 23.65 21.86 -40.19
#